data_b4fbba8f6c285cec3f87715dc35518d0
#
_entry.id   b4fbba8f6c285cec3f87715dc35518d0
#
_cell.length_a   1.000
_cell.length_b   1.000
_cell.length_c   1.000
_cell.angle_alpha   90.00
_cell.angle_beta   90.00
_cell.angle_gamma   90.00
#
_symmetry.space_group_name_H-M   'P 1'
#
loop_
_entity.id
_entity.type
_entity.pdbx_description
1 polymer ?
#
loop_
_entity_poly.entity_id
_entity_poly.type
_entity_poly.pdbx_seq_one_letter_code
_entity_poly.pdbx_strand_id
1 'polypeptide(L)'
;MTNYSVEAVDLNKSFGRRLIFNDLRFNFNKAGVYGISGPNGSGKSTLVKIIAGIIGASKGKIVHKLNDIQIDEEHLHNHLGFVSPYLVLYEEFSTYENLILFSEIRGISFNKERVDYLLNKFLLYKRKDDLLKTYSSGMKQRVKFIFALMHSPQLIILDEPTSNLDDEGKNSVYELVKEEGQKNIVLIASNEKHDLELCSDIVYLEKYKN
;
A
#
# COMPACT_ATOMS: atom_id res chain seq x y z
N MET A 1 10.01 -3.07 19.45
CA MET A 1 9.52 -3.11 18.06
C MET A 1 8.07 -3.59 18.12
N THR A 2 7.16 -2.89 17.46
CA THR A 2 5.75 -3.34 17.35
C THR A 2 5.71 -4.55 16.41
N ASN A 3 5.11 -5.64 16.86
CA ASN A 3 4.96 -6.86 16.07
C ASN A 3 3.62 -6.83 15.34
N TYR A 4 3.62 -6.50 14.06
CA TYR A 4 2.43 -6.55 13.21
C TYR A 4 2.39 -7.86 12.43
N SER A 5 1.20 -8.44 12.28
CA SER A 5 1.01 -9.60 11.42
C SER A 5 -0.28 -9.49 10.60
N VAL A 6 -0.26 -10.08 9.41
CA VAL A 6 -1.41 -10.23 8.52
C VAL A 6 -1.47 -11.66 8.01
N GLU A 7 -2.62 -12.30 8.18
CA GLU A 7 -2.86 -13.68 7.81
C GLU A 7 -4.12 -13.81 6.95
N ALA A 8 -4.03 -14.56 5.87
CA ALA A 8 -5.17 -15.00 5.07
C ALA A 8 -5.51 -16.46 5.41
N VAL A 9 -6.76 -16.70 5.80
CA VAL A 9 -7.26 -18.01 6.21
C VAL A 9 -8.36 -18.43 5.22
N ASP A 10 -8.08 -19.46 4.41
CA ASP A 10 -9.01 -20.09 3.46
C ASP A 10 -9.74 -19.07 2.59
N LEU A 11 -8.99 -18.08 2.09
CA LEU A 11 -9.55 -16.92 1.44
C LEU A 11 -10.05 -17.24 0.03
N ASN A 12 -11.32 -16.97 -0.23
CA ASN A 12 -11.95 -17.16 -1.52
C ASN A 12 -12.55 -15.84 -2.01
N LYS A 13 -12.45 -15.57 -3.31
CA LYS A 13 -13.10 -14.42 -3.94
C LYS A 13 -13.67 -14.80 -5.30
N SER A 14 -14.95 -14.45 -5.47
CA SER A 14 -15.64 -14.50 -6.75
C SER A 14 -16.42 -13.21 -6.99
N PHE A 15 -16.60 -12.85 -8.25
CA PHE A 15 -17.54 -11.81 -8.69
C PHE A 15 -18.58 -12.48 -9.59
N GLY A 16 -19.79 -12.64 -9.07
CA GLY A 16 -20.82 -13.46 -9.71
C GLY A 16 -20.30 -14.89 -9.92
N ARG A 17 -20.24 -15.34 -11.19
CA ARG A 17 -19.75 -16.68 -11.56
C ARG A 17 -18.23 -16.73 -11.80
N ARG A 18 -17.53 -15.59 -11.80
CA ARG A 18 -16.11 -15.53 -12.07
C ARG A 18 -15.33 -15.75 -10.79
N LEU A 19 -14.65 -16.89 -10.67
CA LEU A 19 -13.68 -17.15 -9.61
C LEU A 19 -12.43 -16.29 -9.85
N ILE A 20 -11.95 -15.64 -8.80
CA ILE A 20 -10.70 -14.85 -8.80
C ILE A 20 -9.57 -15.68 -8.17
N PHE A 21 -9.80 -16.19 -6.96
CA PHE A 21 -8.92 -17.14 -6.28
C PHE A 21 -9.71 -17.97 -5.28
N ASN A 22 -9.19 -19.15 -4.98
CA ASN A 22 -9.80 -20.13 -4.08
C ASN A 22 -8.75 -20.68 -3.10
N ASP A 23 -9.16 -20.88 -1.84
CA ASP A 23 -8.35 -21.46 -0.76
C ASP A 23 -6.97 -20.81 -0.57
N LEU A 24 -6.90 -19.48 -0.74
CA LEU A 24 -5.67 -18.73 -0.63
C LEU A 24 -5.28 -18.55 0.85
N ARG A 25 -4.02 -18.88 1.16
CA ARG A 25 -3.45 -18.79 2.51
C ARG A 25 -2.07 -18.14 2.46
N PHE A 26 -1.81 -17.30 3.40
CA PHE A 26 -0.47 -16.79 3.74
C PHE A 26 -0.44 -16.29 5.18
N ASN A 27 0.77 -16.15 5.74
CA ASN A 27 0.98 -15.54 7.05
C ASN A 27 2.27 -14.72 7.02
N PHE A 28 2.14 -13.40 7.07
CA PHE A 28 3.25 -12.47 7.18
C PHE A 28 3.26 -11.90 8.60
N ASN A 29 4.23 -12.33 9.40
CA ASN A 29 4.32 -12.03 10.83
C ASN A 29 5.67 -11.42 11.24
N LYS A 30 6.45 -10.97 10.29
CA LYS A 30 7.74 -10.28 10.50
C LYS A 30 7.83 -9.08 9.58
N ALA A 31 8.55 -8.06 10.02
CA ALA A 31 8.94 -6.97 9.14
C ALA A 31 9.66 -7.54 7.90
N GLY A 32 9.32 -7.02 6.74
CA GLY A 32 9.85 -7.52 5.46
C GLY A 32 9.06 -7.00 4.27
N VAL A 33 9.58 -7.27 3.09
CA VAL A 33 8.92 -6.98 1.83
C VAL A 33 8.37 -8.28 1.26
N TYR A 34 7.08 -8.30 0.96
CA TYR A 34 6.34 -9.46 0.47
C TYR A 34 5.66 -9.15 -0.85
N GLY A 35 5.67 -10.11 -1.79
CA GLY A 35 5.11 -9.94 -3.12
C GLY A 35 3.75 -10.62 -3.29
N ILE A 36 2.89 -10.02 -4.10
CA ILE A 36 1.69 -10.64 -4.67
C ILE A 36 1.86 -10.57 -6.18
N SER A 37 2.11 -11.71 -6.81
CA SER A 37 2.43 -11.82 -8.23
C SER A 37 1.34 -12.53 -9.01
N GLY A 38 1.24 -12.18 -10.29
CA GLY A 38 0.37 -12.80 -11.27
C GLY A 38 0.12 -11.88 -12.46
N PRO A 39 -0.34 -12.40 -13.60
CA PRO A 39 -0.60 -11.62 -14.80
C PRO A 39 -1.71 -10.58 -14.58
N ASN A 40 -1.84 -9.66 -15.53
CA ASN A 40 -2.92 -8.68 -15.49
C ASN A 40 -4.28 -9.38 -15.45
N GLY A 41 -5.18 -8.91 -14.58
CA GLY A 41 -6.48 -9.55 -14.35
C GLY A 41 -6.44 -10.83 -13.49
N SER A 42 -5.29 -11.16 -12.87
CA SER A 42 -5.17 -12.32 -11.97
C SER A 42 -5.87 -12.15 -10.64
N GLY A 43 -6.14 -10.91 -10.22
CA GLY A 43 -6.77 -10.60 -8.93
C GLY A 43 -5.83 -9.94 -7.92
N LYS A 44 -4.62 -9.49 -8.31
CA LYS A 44 -3.68 -8.79 -7.42
C LYS A 44 -4.35 -7.62 -6.69
N SER A 45 -4.88 -6.66 -7.45
CA SER A 45 -5.59 -5.49 -6.87
C SER A 45 -6.83 -5.88 -6.07
N THR A 46 -7.47 -7.01 -6.40
CA THR A 46 -8.60 -7.54 -5.61
C THR A 46 -8.10 -8.04 -4.26
N LEU A 47 -7.01 -8.82 -4.24
CA LEU A 47 -6.45 -9.34 -3.00
C LEU A 47 -5.97 -8.21 -2.08
N VAL A 48 -5.21 -7.23 -2.59
CA VAL A 48 -4.75 -6.12 -1.76
C VAL A 48 -5.90 -5.25 -1.21
N LYS A 49 -6.99 -5.10 -1.97
CA LYS A 49 -8.20 -4.41 -1.48
C LYS A 49 -8.91 -5.22 -0.38
N ILE A 50 -8.89 -6.55 -0.44
CA ILE A 50 -9.42 -7.40 0.64
C ILE A 50 -8.53 -7.29 1.88
N ILE A 51 -7.20 -7.35 1.72
CA ILE A 51 -6.25 -7.16 2.82
C ILE A 51 -6.43 -5.77 3.45
N ALA A 52 -6.69 -4.75 2.65
CA ALA A 52 -6.93 -3.38 3.14
C ALA A 52 -8.32 -3.16 3.76
N GLY A 53 -9.20 -4.18 3.79
CA GLY A 53 -10.57 -4.03 4.31
C GLY A 53 -11.51 -3.22 3.41
N ILE A 54 -11.10 -2.90 2.16
CA ILE A 54 -11.89 -2.07 1.23
C ILE A 54 -13.04 -2.88 0.61
N ILE A 55 -12.81 -4.17 0.37
CA ILE A 55 -13.82 -5.10 -0.15
C ILE A 55 -13.81 -6.41 0.63
N GLY A 56 -14.96 -7.02 0.83
CA GLY A 56 -15.07 -8.31 1.53
C GLY A 56 -14.63 -9.50 0.67
N ALA A 57 -14.13 -10.54 1.33
CA ALA A 57 -13.96 -11.88 0.74
C ALA A 57 -15.31 -12.55 0.49
N SER A 58 -15.34 -13.56 -0.40
CA SER A 58 -16.53 -14.41 -0.59
C SER A 58 -16.62 -15.50 0.48
N LYS A 59 -15.46 -16.03 0.92
CA LYS A 59 -15.29 -16.96 2.06
C LYS A 59 -13.91 -16.78 2.66
N GLY A 60 -13.71 -17.28 3.86
CA GLY A 60 -12.47 -17.09 4.60
C GLY A 60 -12.37 -15.67 5.20
N LYS A 61 -11.21 -15.32 5.69
CA LYS A 61 -10.98 -14.01 6.33
C LYS A 61 -9.52 -13.58 6.24
N ILE A 62 -9.31 -12.27 6.38
CA ILE A 62 -8.00 -11.69 6.70
C ILE A 62 -8.01 -11.36 8.21
N VAL A 63 -6.92 -11.69 8.88
CA VAL A 63 -6.72 -11.39 10.29
C VAL A 63 -5.51 -10.47 10.42
N HIS A 64 -5.70 -9.31 11.00
CA HIS A 64 -4.64 -8.36 11.34
C HIS A 64 -4.42 -8.37 12.84
N LYS A 65 -3.15 -8.42 13.27
CA LYS A 65 -2.81 -8.34 14.70
C LYS A 65 -1.68 -7.34 14.92
N LEU A 66 -1.74 -6.67 16.06
CA LEU A 66 -0.67 -5.84 16.58
C LEU A 66 -0.31 -6.36 17.98
N ASN A 67 0.95 -6.80 18.17
CA ASN A 67 1.40 -7.43 19.43
C ASN A 67 0.47 -8.58 19.87
N ASP A 68 0.12 -9.47 18.92
CA ASP A 68 -0.79 -10.62 19.07
C ASP A 68 -2.27 -10.28 19.39
N ILE A 69 -2.62 -8.99 19.49
CA ILE A 69 -4.00 -8.54 19.66
C ILE A 69 -4.61 -8.27 18.29
N GLN A 70 -5.77 -8.88 18.03
CA GLN A 70 -6.48 -8.66 16.76
C GLN A 70 -6.97 -7.22 16.65
N ILE A 71 -6.76 -6.63 15.49
CA ILE A 71 -7.22 -5.27 15.14
C ILE A 71 -8.64 -5.38 14.57
N ASP A 72 -9.56 -4.58 15.08
CA ASP A 72 -10.90 -4.47 14.55
C ASP A 72 -10.90 -3.76 13.18
N GLU A 73 -11.79 -4.15 12.28
CA GLU A 73 -11.87 -3.59 10.92
C GLU A 73 -12.00 -2.06 10.92
N GLU A 74 -12.76 -1.50 11.87
CA GLU A 74 -12.96 -0.05 12.02
C GLU A 74 -11.66 0.70 12.31
N HIS A 75 -10.70 0.06 13.00
CA HIS A 75 -9.41 0.66 13.38
C HIS A 75 -8.27 0.31 12.42
N LEU A 76 -8.51 -0.60 11.46
CA LEU A 76 -7.48 -1.07 10.52
C LEU A 76 -6.81 0.08 9.76
N HIS A 77 -7.59 1.09 9.38
CA HIS A 77 -7.11 2.25 8.64
C HIS A 77 -5.99 3.03 9.36
N ASN A 78 -5.90 2.96 10.71
CA ASN A 78 -4.85 3.62 11.48
C ASN A 78 -3.49 2.93 11.33
N HIS A 79 -3.48 1.66 10.97
CA HIS A 79 -2.30 0.81 10.86
C HIS A 79 -1.88 0.56 9.41
N LEU A 80 -2.67 1.03 8.45
CA LEU A 80 -2.53 0.71 7.04
C LEU A 80 -2.21 1.94 6.20
N GLY A 81 -1.16 1.86 5.39
CA GLY A 81 -0.90 2.76 4.27
C GLY A 81 -1.16 2.05 2.94
N PHE A 82 -1.99 2.64 2.06
CA PHE A 82 -2.34 2.03 0.79
C PHE A 82 -2.06 2.97 -0.38
N VAL A 83 -1.12 2.58 -1.25
CA VAL A 83 -0.85 3.24 -2.53
C VAL A 83 -1.59 2.50 -3.62
N SER A 84 -2.54 3.17 -4.26
CA SER A 84 -3.32 2.63 -5.36
C SER A 84 -3.31 3.58 -6.56
N PRO A 85 -3.29 3.06 -7.79
CA PRO A 85 -3.48 3.88 -8.99
C PRO A 85 -4.76 4.72 -8.95
N TYR A 86 -5.79 4.21 -8.27
CA TYR A 86 -7.13 4.82 -8.21
C TYR A 86 -7.29 5.88 -7.12
N LEU A 87 -6.29 6.14 -6.29
CA LEU A 87 -6.35 7.22 -5.31
C LEU A 87 -6.44 8.56 -6.02
N VAL A 88 -7.51 9.31 -5.76
CA VAL A 88 -7.75 10.65 -6.28
C VAL A 88 -7.30 11.67 -5.24
N LEU A 89 -6.55 12.67 -5.69
CA LEU A 89 -6.10 13.80 -4.89
C LEU A 89 -6.88 15.04 -5.31
N TYR A 90 -7.08 16.00 -4.41
CA TYR A 90 -7.73 17.26 -4.73
C TYR A 90 -6.76 18.16 -5.51
N GLU A 91 -6.97 18.26 -6.82
CA GLU A 91 -6.03 18.94 -7.73
C GLU A 91 -6.01 20.47 -7.59
N GLU A 92 -7.06 21.05 -7.03
CA GLU A 92 -7.16 22.49 -6.73
C GLU A 92 -6.45 22.90 -5.43
N PHE A 93 -5.92 21.94 -4.68
CA PHE A 93 -5.11 22.16 -3.50
C PHE A 93 -3.64 21.83 -3.79
N SER A 94 -2.74 22.44 -3.03
CA SER A 94 -1.33 22.06 -3.01
C SER A 94 -1.13 20.68 -2.39
N THR A 95 0.06 20.12 -2.53
CA THR A 95 0.42 18.87 -1.84
C THR A 95 0.25 19.03 -0.33
N TYR A 96 0.74 20.14 0.21
CA TYR A 96 0.73 20.38 1.65
C TYR A 96 -0.70 20.52 2.21
N GLU A 97 -1.56 21.27 1.52
CA GLU A 97 -2.99 21.42 1.88
C GLU A 97 -3.73 20.08 1.82
N ASN A 98 -3.49 19.26 0.79
CA ASN A 98 -4.05 17.92 0.69
C ASN A 98 -3.66 17.07 1.91
N LEU A 99 -2.38 17.08 2.32
CA LEU A 99 -1.89 16.27 3.45
C LEU A 99 -2.47 16.75 4.80
N ILE A 100 -2.63 18.05 5.00
CA ILE A 100 -3.28 18.64 6.18
C ILE A 100 -4.75 18.20 6.22
N LEU A 101 -5.50 18.47 5.15
CA LEU A 101 -6.92 18.11 5.04
C LEU A 101 -7.15 16.61 5.31
N PHE A 102 -6.26 15.77 4.81
CA PHE A 102 -6.38 14.33 4.99
C PHE A 102 -6.10 13.90 6.43
N SER A 103 -5.16 14.57 7.11
CA SER A 103 -4.94 14.36 8.54
C SER A 103 -6.19 14.67 9.35
N GLU A 104 -6.86 15.76 9.03
CA GLU A 104 -8.10 16.18 9.68
C GLU A 104 -9.24 15.17 9.42
N ILE A 105 -9.45 14.76 8.15
CA ILE A 105 -10.47 13.76 7.78
C ILE A 105 -10.24 12.43 8.51
N ARG A 106 -8.99 12.02 8.69
CA ARG A 106 -8.64 10.78 9.40
C ARG A 106 -8.62 10.93 10.93
N GLY A 107 -8.75 12.13 11.46
CA GLY A 107 -8.65 12.40 12.89
C GLY A 107 -7.26 12.14 13.47
N ILE A 108 -6.19 12.26 12.65
CA ILE A 108 -4.80 12.07 13.06
C ILE A 108 -4.06 13.41 13.16
N SER A 109 -3.06 13.49 14.05
CA SER A 109 -2.21 14.66 14.15
C SER A 109 -1.33 14.79 12.92
N PHE A 110 -1.27 15.98 12.31
CA PHE A 110 -0.36 16.27 11.22
C PHE A 110 1.09 16.32 11.71
N ASN A 111 1.88 15.32 11.32
CA ASN A 111 3.30 15.25 11.66
C ASN A 111 4.14 15.94 10.57
N LYS A 112 4.45 17.22 10.80
CA LYS A 112 5.21 18.05 9.87
C LYS A 112 6.58 17.44 9.54
N GLU A 113 7.33 16.97 10.54
CA GLU A 113 8.67 16.41 10.34
C GLU A 113 8.66 15.18 9.43
N ARG A 114 7.69 14.27 9.67
CA ARG A 114 7.50 13.07 8.83
C ARG A 114 7.11 13.45 7.40
N VAL A 115 6.21 14.40 7.24
CA VAL A 115 5.77 14.90 5.92
C VAL A 115 6.92 15.56 5.18
N ASP A 116 7.67 16.45 5.82
CA ASP A 116 8.83 17.13 5.21
C ASP A 116 9.93 16.13 4.81
N TYR A 117 10.16 15.10 5.63
CA TYR A 117 11.07 13.99 5.29
C TYR A 117 10.61 13.27 4.01
N LEU A 118 9.34 12.87 3.93
CA LEU A 118 8.78 12.18 2.76
C LEU A 118 8.79 13.07 1.51
N LEU A 119 8.46 14.36 1.65
CA LEU A 119 8.53 15.32 0.54
C LEU A 119 9.95 15.46 -0.03
N ASN A 120 10.97 15.48 0.84
CA ASN A 120 12.36 15.51 0.41
C ASN A 120 12.74 14.20 -0.29
N LYS A 121 12.39 13.05 0.29
CA LYS A 121 12.69 11.74 -0.27
C LYS A 121 12.09 11.53 -1.66
N PHE A 122 10.88 12.05 -1.88
CA PHE A 122 10.21 12.01 -3.18
C PHE A 122 10.50 13.23 -4.08
N LEU A 123 11.46 14.08 -3.70
CA LEU A 123 11.91 15.26 -4.48
C LEU A 123 10.79 16.27 -4.77
N LEU A 124 9.82 16.37 -3.87
CA LEU A 124 8.66 17.27 -3.99
C LEU A 124 8.68 18.44 -3.00
N TYR A 125 9.66 18.51 -2.10
CA TYR A 125 9.68 19.53 -1.03
C TYR A 125 9.62 20.96 -1.56
N LYS A 126 10.37 21.27 -2.62
CA LYS A 126 10.41 22.62 -3.23
C LYS A 126 9.10 23.02 -3.91
N ARG A 127 8.24 22.06 -4.18
CA ARG A 127 6.96 22.24 -4.88
C ARG A 127 5.74 21.95 -4.01
N LYS A 128 5.93 21.73 -2.71
CA LYS A 128 4.88 21.31 -1.78
C LYS A 128 3.69 22.28 -1.72
N ASP A 129 3.92 23.55 -2.02
CA ASP A 129 2.93 24.62 -2.01
C ASP A 129 2.31 24.88 -3.42
N ASP A 130 2.81 24.20 -4.48
CA ASP A 130 2.22 24.27 -5.81
C ASP A 130 0.94 23.44 -5.89
N LEU A 131 -0.04 23.92 -6.66
CA LEU A 131 -1.30 23.19 -6.89
C LEU A 131 -1.04 21.86 -7.60
N LEU A 132 -1.69 20.78 -7.14
CA LEU A 132 -1.51 19.43 -7.69
C LEU A 132 -1.88 19.32 -9.17
N LYS A 133 -2.78 20.16 -9.70
CA LYS A 133 -3.08 20.20 -11.13
C LYS A 133 -1.87 20.54 -12.00
N THR A 134 -0.84 21.19 -11.44
CA THR A 134 0.40 21.53 -12.15
C THR A 134 1.43 20.41 -12.15
N TYR A 135 1.16 19.32 -11.43
CA TYR A 135 2.08 18.19 -11.31
C TYR A 135 1.95 17.23 -12.50
N SER A 136 3.09 16.64 -12.91
CA SER A 136 3.08 15.50 -13.83
C SER A 136 2.43 14.28 -13.20
N SER A 137 2.05 13.29 -14.03
CA SER A 137 1.51 12.01 -13.54
C SER A 137 2.44 11.30 -12.56
N GLY A 138 3.75 11.30 -12.84
CA GLY A 138 4.77 10.73 -11.94
C GLY A 138 4.89 11.50 -10.61
N MET A 139 4.81 12.84 -10.64
CA MET A 139 4.78 13.62 -9.40
C MET A 139 3.52 13.34 -8.58
N LYS A 140 2.33 13.25 -9.21
CA LYS A 140 1.09 12.87 -8.53
C LYS A 140 1.19 11.47 -7.93
N GLN A 141 1.84 10.53 -8.63
CA GLN A 141 2.08 9.19 -8.09
C GLN A 141 2.97 9.24 -6.84
N ARG A 142 4.05 10.03 -6.86
CA ARG A 142 4.92 10.22 -5.68
C ARG A 142 4.16 10.83 -4.47
N VAL A 143 3.22 11.74 -4.70
CA VAL A 143 2.37 12.29 -3.62
C VAL A 143 1.51 11.19 -2.98
N LYS A 144 1.02 10.20 -3.74
CA LYS A 144 0.25 9.08 -3.17
C LYS A 144 1.05 8.25 -2.16
N PHE A 145 2.36 8.11 -2.35
CA PHE A 145 3.23 7.48 -1.35
C PHE A 145 3.31 8.30 -0.07
N ILE A 146 3.46 9.62 -0.19
CA ILE A 146 3.50 10.50 1.00
C ILE A 146 2.21 10.35 1.79
N PHE A 147 1.07 10.34 1.09
CA PHE A 147 -0.25 10.13 1.67
C PHE A 147 -0.37 8.82 2.45
N ALA A 148 0.10 7.73 1.85
CA ALA A 148 0.03 6.41 2.47
C ALA A 148 0.95 6.27 3.70
N LEU A 149 2.03 7.07 3.78
CA LEU A 149 3.10 6.89 4.75
C LEU A 149 3.16 7.97 5.85
N MET A 150 2.41 9.07 5.70
CA MET A 150 2.51 10.23 6.58
C MET A 150 2.14 9.92 8.05
N HIS A 151 1.32 8.91 8.28
CA HIS A 151 0.88 8.47 9.61
C HIS A 151 1.68 7.29 10.17
N SER A 152 2.79 6.91 9.51
CA SER A 152 3.70 5.84 9.94
C SER A 152 3.01 4.48 10.15
N PRO A 153 2.34 3.93 9.13
CA PRO A 153 1.61 2.66 9.21
C PRO A 153 2.54 1.48 9.45
N GLN A 154 2.03 0.40 10.07
CA GLN A 154 2.74 -0.87 10.29
C GLN A 154 2.60 -1.83 9.08
N LEU A 155 1.55 -1.69 8.29
CA LEU A 155 1.33 -2.39 7.03
C LEU A 155 1.27 -1.40 5.88
N ILE A 156 2.13 -1.56 4.89
CA ILE A 156 2.17 -0.73 3.70
C ILE A 156 1.81 -1.60 2.50
N ILE A 157 0.76 -1.24 1.78
CA ILE A 157 0.32 -1.94 0.58
C ILE A 157 0.55 -1.05 -0.64
N LEU A 158 1.26 -1.61 -1.63
CA LEU A 158 1.63 -0.95 -2.87
C LEU A 158 1.05 -1.71 -4.06
N ASP A 159 0.04 -1.15 -4.72
CA ASP A 159 -0.58 -1.74 -5.92
C ASP A 159 0.02 -1.09 -7.16
N GLU A 160 0.82 -1.85 -7.93
CA GLU A 160 1.59 -1.42 -9.12
C GLU A 160 2.42 -0.15 -8.83
N PRO A 161 3.34 -0.17 -7.84
CA PRO A 161 3.95 1.04 -7.26
C PRO A 161 4.79 1.85 -8.25
N THR A 162 5.43 1.20 -9.20
CA THR A 162 6.38 1.84 -10.14
C THR A 162 5.74 2.26 -11.46
N SER A 163 4.45 2.00 -11.63
CA SER A 163 3.72 2.41 -12.82
C SER A 163 3.74 3.94 -12.98
N ASN A 164 4.00 4.41 -14.21
CA ASN A 164 4.08 5.83 -14.58
C ASN A 164 5.19 6.65 -13.87
N LEU A 165 6.19 5.99 -13.27
CA LEU A 165 7.36 6.65 -12.72
C LEU A 165 8.54 6.61 -13.69
N ASP A 166 9.32 7.69 -13.70
CA ASP A 166 10.65 7.75 -14.27
C ASP A 166 11.66 6.98 -13.39
N ASP A 167 12.88 6.79 -13.86
CA ASP A 167 13.88 6.01 -13.14
C ASP A 167 14.24 6.61 -11.77
N GLU A 168 14.24 7.95 -11.63
CA GLU A 168 14.48 8.63 -10.37
C GLU A 168 13.34 8.36 -9.37
N GLY A 169 12.08 8.41 -9.85
CA GLY A 169 10.90 8.06 -9.05
C GLY A 169 10.88 6.60 -8.62
N LYS A 170 11.25 5.67 -9.53
CA LYS A 170 11.38 4.24 -9.20
C LYS A 170 12.44 4.01 -8.13
N ASN A 171 13.61 4.63 -8.26
CA ASN A 171 14.68 4.52 -7.27
C ASN A 171 14.23 5.01 -5.90
N SER A 172 13.54 6.16 -5.84
CA SER A 172 12.99 6.68 -4.58
C SER A 172 12.00 5.72 -3.91
N VAL A 173 11.16 5.04 -4.72
CA VAL A 173 10.23 4.01 -4.23
C VAL A 173 11.00 2.79 -3.71
N TYR A 174 11.99 2.30 -4.45
CA TYR A 174 12.77 1.11 -4.03
C TYR A 174 13.56 1.35 -2.75
N GLU A 175 14.16 2.52 -2.60
CA GLU A 175 14.81 2.90 -1.35
C GLU A 175 13.83 2.95 -0.16
N LEU A 176 12.66 3.58 -0.37
CA LEU A 176 11.62 3.63 0.64
C LEU A 176 11.14 2.24 1.05
N VAL A 177 10.87 1.36 0.07
CA VAL A 177 10.45 -0.03 0.31
C VAL A 177 11.47 -0.78 1.15
N LYS A 178 12.77 -0.63 0.86
CA LYS A 178 13.85 -1.24 1.64
C LYS A 178 13.90 -0.71 3.08
N GLU A 179 13.76 0.59 3.26
CA GLU A 179 13.76 1.21 4.59
C GLU A 179 12.55 0.79 5.43
N GLU A 180 11.36 0.86 4.83
CA GLU A 180 10.13 0.51 5.54
C GLU A 180 10.07 -1.00 5.82
N GLY A 181 10.55 -1.85 4.91
CA GLY A 181 10.63 -3.30 5.10
C GLY A 181 11.54 -3.75 6.24
N GLN A 182 12.43 -2.90 6.75
CA GLN A 182 13.23 -3.20 7.94
C GLN A 182 12.43 -3.14 9.25
N LYS A 183 11.30 -2.45 9.27
CA LYS A 183 10.52 -2.17 10.50
C LYS A 183 9.05 -2.58 10.37
N ASN A 184 8.53 -2.63 9.17
CA ASN A 184 7.12 -2.80 8.85
C ASN A 184 6.92 -3.94 7.84
N ILE A 185 5.68 -4.40 7.67
CA ILE A 185 5.30 -5.27 6.56
C ILE A 185 5.00 -4.40 5.35
N VAL A 186 5.69 -4.65 4.24
CA VAL A 186 5.43 -4.02 2.94
C VAL A 186 4.92 -5.08 1.98
N LEU A 187 3.71 -4.92 1.44
CA LEU A 187 3.13 -5.79 0.41
C LEU A 187 3.20 -5.08 -0.94
N ILE A 188 3.82 -5.72 -1.92
CA ILE A 188 3.89 -5.22 -3.30
C ILE A 188 3.06 -6.13 -4.20
N ALA A 189 2.00 -5.58 -4.78
CA ALA A 189 1.23 -6.25 -5.82
C ALA A 189 1.73 -5.77 -7.19
N SER A 190 2.48 -6.60 -7.89
CA SER A 190 3.07 -6.26 -9.19
C SER A 190 3.28 -7.48 -10.08
N ASN A 191 3.44 -7.26 -11.38
CA ASN A 191 3.95 -8.23 -12.34
C ASN A 191 5.36 -7.84 -12.84
N GLU A 192 5.88 -6.69 -12.43
CA GLU A 192 7.21 -6.22 -12.81
C GLU A 192 8.29 -6.99 -12.04
N LYS A 193 9.28 -7.51 -12.77
CA LYS A 193 10.35 -8.33 -12.17
C LYS A 193 11.13 -7.56 -11.11
N HIS A 194 11.47 -6.31 -11.38
CA HIS A 194 12.25 -5.48 -10.46
C HIS A 194 11.51 -5.17 -9.15
N ASP A 195 10.18 -5.01 -9.18
CA ASP A 195 9.38 -4.85 -7.97
C ASP A 195 9.44 -6.12 -7.10
N LEU A 196 9.37 -7.30 -7.75
CA LEU A 196 9.36 -8.59 -7.07
C LEU A 196 10.75 -9.03 -6.56
N GLU A 197 11.83 -8.53 -7.14
CA GLU A 197 13.21 -8.78 -6.67
C GLU A 197 13.47 -8.21 -5.25
N LEU A 198 12.66 -7.26 -4.79
CA LEU A 198 12.73 -6.73 -3.43
C LEU A 198 12.09 -7.64 -2.38
N CYS A 199 11.27 -8.60 -2.82
CA CYS A 199 10.41 -9.39 -1.94
C CYS A 199 11.16 -10.60 -1.39
N SER A 200 11.04 -10.82 -0.08
CA SER A 200 11.59 -12.01 0.60
C SER A 200 10.75 -13.27 0.39
N ASP A 201 9.44 -13.09 0.14
CA ASP A 201 8.50 -14.17 -0.17
C ASP A 201 7.40 -13.63 -1.10
N ILE A 202 6.83 -14.50 -1.96
CA ILE A 202 5.87 -14.11 -2.99
C ILE A 202 4.68 -15.08 -3.05
N VAL A 203 3.48 -14.51 -2.93
CA VAL A 203 2.22 -15.21 -3.20
C VAL A 203 1.92 -15.15 -4.68
N TYR A 204 1.99 -16.29 -5.36
CA TYR A 204 1.66 -16.43 -6.79
C TYR A 204 0.18 -16.76 -6.96
N LEU A 205 -0.63 -15.81 -7.42
CA LEU A 205 -2.09 -15.96 -7.53
C LEU A 205 -2.53 -17.06 -8.52
N GLU A 206 -1.67 -17.42 -9.47
CA GLU A 206 -1.96 -18.49 -10.43
C GLU A 206 -2.15 -19.86 -9.75
N LYS A 207 -1.51 -20.08 -8.61
CA LYS A 207 -1.63 -21.33 -7.82
C LYS A 207 -3.01 -21.50 -7.16
N TYR A 208 -3.83 -20.45 -7.11
CA TYR A 208 -5.10 -20.37 -6.39
C TYR A 208 -6.31 -20.20 -7.31
N LYS A 209 -6.18 -20.53 -8.59
CA LYS A 209 -7.25 -20.38 -9.60
C LYS A 209 -8.03 -21.65 -9.92
N ASN A 210 -7.68 -22.78 -9.31
CA ASN A 210 -8.31 -24.08 -9.56
C ASN A 210 -9.39 -24.40 -8.53
#